data_fe9bd5298f7b494ed3586bdb4744040b
#
_entry.id   fe9bd5298f7b494ed3586bdb4744040b
#
_cell.length_a   1.000
_cell.length_b   1.000
_cell.length_c   1.000
_cell.angle_alpha   90.00
_cell.angle_beta   90.00
_cell.angle_gamma   90.00
#
_symmetry.space_group_name_H-M   'P 1'
#
loop_
_entity.id
_entity.type
_entity.pdbx_description
1 polymer ?
#
loop_
_entity_poly.entity_id
_entity_poly.type
_entity_poly.pdbx_seq_one_letter_code
_entity_poly.pdbx_strand_id
1 'polypeptide(L)'
;GTLSKFASSFEICDQILRHRELAKLLSTYVDSLTEITDKESVIHTTYNQNGALTGRLSSTNPNLQNIPFGTPESDLIRSAFIARPGYKFVSLDYSQQELRILASVSKEEALIEAYRKGMDIHKLTATAIFDVKYEEVTKEQRASAKTVNFGVVYGISSYGLSEQLKIPVVTAQQFIDSFFDKFPNILKYFKDIEKEAKEKGYISTILGRIRYFPDLNSKNFQLRNRAYRELINFPIQGSAADMTKAAMVDIYNSMSKFKGWSLILQIHDELLFEVEENALKDKSSLNAIKEIMNSVMPLSVPVLVESNESSTWVK
;
A
#
# COMPACT_ATOMS: atom_id res chain seq x y z
N GLY A 1 11.72 -8.42 -16.50
CA GLY A 1 12.96 -8.23 -17.25
C GLY A 1 12.96 -8.97 -18.58
N THR A 2 14.11 -9.06 -19.29
CA THR A 2 14.18 -9.68 -20.63
C THR A 2 13.65 -11.13 -20.62
N LEU A 3 14.03 -11.95 -19.63
CA LEU A 3 13.56 -13.33 -19.54
C LEU A 3 12.04 -13.47 -19.42
N SER A 4 11.37 -12.59 -18.69
CA SER A 4 9.90 -12.67 -18.52
C SER A 4 9.13 -12.42 -19.83
N LYS A 5 9.74 -11.73 -20.81
CA LYS A 5 9.14 -11.54 -22.14
C LYS A 5 9.16 -12.83 -22.98
N PHE A 6 10.06 -13.73 -22.68
CA PHE A 6 10.25 -14.98 -23.40
C PHE A 6 9.73 -16.21 -22.64
N ALA A 7 9.26 -16.05 -21.41
CA ALA A 7 8.81 -17.17 -20.58
C ALA A 7 7.67 -17.99 -21.21
N SER A 8 6.74 -17.32 -21.91
CA SER A 8 5.64 -17.99 -22.60
C SER A 8 6.08 -18.72 -23.89
N SER A 9 7.24 -18.37 -24.44
CA SER A 9 7.75 -18.93 -25.72
C SER A 9 8.83 -19.97 -25.53
N PHE A 10 9.55 -19.93 -24.39
CA PHE A 10 10.68 -20.81 -24.11
C PHE A 10 10.60 -21.32 -22.66
N GLU A 11 10.37 -22.62 -22.48
CA GLU A 11 10.27 -23.26 -21.18
C GLU A 11 11.48 -22.99 -20.28
N ILE A 12 12.69 -22.97 -20.84
CA ILE A 12 13.92 -22.67 -20.10
C ILE A 12 13.89 -21.29 -19.45
N CYS A 13 13.24 -20.28 -20.08
CA CYS A 13 13.10 -18.95 -19.48
C CYS A 13 12.17 -18.97 -18.26
N ASP A 14 11.09 -19.74 -18.32
CA ASP A 14 10.18 -19.93 -17.20
C ASP A 14 10.87 -20.67 -16.05
N GLN A 15 11.56 -21.75 -16.33
CA GLN A 15 12.33 -22.51 -15.33
C GLN A 15 13.41 -21.65 -14.64
N ILE A 16 14.14 -20.81 -15.40
CA ILE A 16 15.12 -19.88 -14.81
C ILE A 16 14.44 -18.85 -13.91
N LEU A 17 13.30 -18.32 -14.31
CA LEU A 17 12.54 -17.35 -13.48
C LEU A 17 12.07 -18.02 -12.19
N ARG A 18 11.52 -19.23 -12.27
CA ARG A 18 11.07 -20.00 -11.12
C ARG A 18 12.24 -20.36 -10.19
N HIS A 19 13.36 -20.81 -10.74
CA HIS A 19 14.58 -21.08 -9.95
C HIS A 19 15.03 -19.82 -9.20
N ARG A 20 15.07 -18.65 -9.87
CA ARG A 20 15.49 -17.39 -9.23
C ARG A 20 14.53 -16.96 -8.12
N GLU A 21 13.24 -17.16 -8.31
CA GLU A 21 12.24 -16.88 -7.28
C GLU A 21 12.47 -17.75 -6.04
N LEU A 22 12.57 -19.08 -6.23
CA LEU A 22 12.79 -20.03 -5.13
C LEU A 22 14.14 -19.82 -4.44
N ALA A 23 15.22 -19.60 -5.20
CA ALA A 23 16.54 -19.31 -4.65
C ALA A 23 16.55 -18.04 -3.81
N LYS A 24 15.82 -16.99 -4.25
CA LYS A 24 15.65 -15.78 -3.48
C LYS A 24 14.87 -16.03 -2.19
N LEU A 25 13.77 -16.77 -2.24
CA LEU A 25 12.99 -17.12 -1.04
C LEU A 25 13.84 -17.88 -0.04
N LEU A 26 14.58 -18.89 -0.51
CA LEU A 26 15.47 -19.70 0.33
C LEU A 26 16.53 -18.83 1.00
N SER A 27 17.37 -18.17 0.23
CA SER A 27 18.52 -17.42 0.77
C SER A 27 18.12 -16.19 1.59
N THR A 28 17.06 -15.46 1.19
CA THR A 28 16.69 -14.20 1.84
C THR A 28 15.85 -14.43 3.11
N TYR A 29 15.00 -15.46 3.10
CA TYR A 29 14.04 -15.66 4.19
C TYR A 29 14.26 -16.96 4.97
N VAL A 30 14.48 -18.10 4.33
CA VAL A 30 14.61 -19.38 5.05
C VAL A 30 15.95 -19.45 5.78
N ASP A 31 17.06 -19.31 5.04
CA ASP A 31 18.40 -19.42 5.62
C ASP A 31 18.70 -18.24 6.56
N SER A 32 18.51 -17.02 6.04
CA SER A 32 18.86 -15.78 6.76
C SER A 32 18.02 -15.57 8.04
N LEU A 33 16.72 -15.86 8.05
CA LEU A 33 15.89 -15.63 9.23
C LEU A 33 16.18 -16.63 10.35
N THR A 34 16.50 -17.90 10.01
CA THR A 34 16.84 -18.90 11.01
C THR A 34 18.17 -18.60 11.72
N GLU A 35 19.12 -17.95 11.05
CA GLU A 35 20.42 -17.58 11.62
C GLU A 35 20.34 -16.41 12.61
N ILE A 36 19.32 -15.54 12.49
CA ILE A 36 19.20 -14.31 13.28
C ILE A 36 18.17 -14.38 14.40
N THR A 37 17.52 -15.54 14.59
CA THR A 37 16.64 -15.75 15.74
C THR A 37 17.46 -15.75 17.04
N ASP A 38 16.90 -15.15 18.09
CA ASP A 38 17.49 -15.21 19.41
C ASP A 38 17.26 -16.59 20.09
N LYS A 39 17.70 -16.74 21.35
CA LYS A 39 17.58 -17.97 22.12
C LYS A 39 16.12 -18.37 22.39
N GLU A 40 15.19 -17.45 22.27
CA GLU A 40 13.74 -17.65 22.46
C GLU A 40 13.03 -17.86 21.12
N SER A 41 13.79 -17.98 20.02
CA SER A 41 13.29 -18.08 18.64
C SER A 41 12.50 -16.85 18.21
N VAL A 42 12.88 -15.67 18.71
CA VAL A 42 12.28 -14.38 18.33
C VAL A 42 13.19 -13.65 17.34
N ILE A 43 12.58 -12.97 16.37
CA ILE A 43 13.25 -12.14 15.38
C ILE A 43 12.99 -10.67 15.73
N HIS A 44 14.07 -9.87 15.81
CA HIS A 44 14.02 -8.45 16.12
C HIS A 44 14.43 -7.64 14.89
N THR A 45 13.54 -6.80 14.38
CA THR A 45 13.85 -5.85 13.30
C THR A 45 14.17 -4.47 13.85
N THR A 46 14.90 -3.68 13.06
CA THR A 46 15.13 -2.25 13.33
C THR A 46 14.33 -1.38 12.39
N TYR A 47 13.49 -0.49 12.93
CA TYR A 47 12.75 0.50 12.16
C TYR A 47 13.51 1.80 12.04
N ASN A 48 13.72 2.28 10.80
CA ASN A 48 14.27 3.59 10.49
C ASN A 48 13.16 4.58 10.16
N GLN A 49 13.12 5.72 10.86
CA GLN A 49 12.09 6.74 10.66
C GLN A 49 12.40 7.70 9.52
N ASN A 50 13.66 7.81 9.13
CA ASN A 50 14.18 8.74 8.11
C ASN A 50 14.71 8.03 6.85
N GLY A 51 14.47 6.73 6.72
CA GLY A 51 14.95 5.91 5.59
C GLY A 51 14.21 6.13 4.28
N ALA A 52 13.01 6.72 4.29
CA ALA A 52 12.19 6.93 3.09
C ALA A 52 11.78 8.40 2.96
N LEU A 53 11.94 8.96 1.74
CA LEU A 53 11.57 10.34 1.43
C LEU A 53 10.05 10.62 1.57
N THR A 54 9.23 9.58 1.54
CA THR A 54 7.78 9.67 1.78
C THR A 54 7.41 9.72 3.26
N GLY A 55 8.38 9.54 4.16
CA GLY A 55 8.12 9.42 5.60
C GLY A 55 7.66 8.03 6.05
N ARG A 56 7.56 7.04 5.14
CA ARG A 56 7.34 5.64 5.54
C ARG A 56 8.46 5.16 6.45
N LEU A 57 8.14 4.26 7.37
CA LEU A 57 9.16 3.49 8.07
C LEU A 57 9.82 2.51 7.11
N SER A 58 11.10 2.27 7.28
CA SER A 58 11.78 1.14 6.65
C SER A 58 12.27 0.17 7.72
N SER A 59 12.23 -1.11 7.42
CA SER A 59 12.63 -2.20 8.31
C SER A 59 13.95 -2.80 7.80
N THR A 60 14.91 -3.01 8.72
CA THR A 60 16.23 -3.56 8.40
C THR A 60 16.69 -4.50 9.51
N ASN A 61 17.58 -5.42 9.18
CA ASN A 61 18.23 -6.36 10.08
C ASN A 61 17.26 -7.20 10.95
N PRO A 62 16.33 -7.95 10.34
CA PRO A 62 16.00 -8.11 8.93
C PRO A 62 14.90 -7.17 8.46
N ASN A 63 14.67 -7.09 7.12
CA ASN A 63 13.52 -6.37 6.59
C ASN A 63 12.25 -7.24 6.67
N LEU A 64 11.46 -7.08 7.72
CA LEU A 64 10.20 -7.80 7.91
C LEU A 64 9.03 -7.22 7.12
N GLN A 65 9.16 -5.99 6.56
CA GLN A 65 8.11 -5.39 5.72
C GLN A 65 8.02 -6.00 4.32
N ASN A 66 9.04 -6.73 3.88
CA ASN A 66 9.13 -7.30 2.54
C ASN A 66 8.97 -8.83 2.49
N ILE A 67 8.52 -9.47 3.58
CA ILE A 67 8.22 -10.90 3.55
C ILE A 67 7.07 -11.13 2.56
N PRO A 68 7.29 -11.93 1.50
CA PRO A 68 6.32 -12.11 0.43
C PRO A 68 5.06 -12.83 0.91
N PHE A 69 3.98 -12.73 0.15
CA PHE A 69 2.71 -13.42 0.37
C PHE A 69 2.01 -13.70 -0.96
N GLY A 70 1.00 -14.58 -0.93
CA GLY A 70 0.13 -14.85 -2.08
C GLY A 70 0.65 -15.93 -3.04
N THR A 71 1.72 -16.63 -2.68
CA THR A 71 2.11 -17.88 -3.32
C THR A 71 2.24 -18.98 -2.25
N PRO A 72 2.04 -20.27 -2.59
CA PRO A 72 2.15 -21.35 -1.60
C PRO A 72 3.45 -21.33 -0.80
N GLU A 73 4.59 -21.06 -1.45
CA GLU A 73 5.89 -21.00 -0.81
C GLU A 73 6.06 -19.79 0.10
N SER A 74 5.56 -18.63 -0.32
CA SER A 74 5.61 -17.42 0.52
C SER A 74 4.69 -17.54 1.74
N ASP A 75 3.55 -18.19 1.58
CA ASP A 75 2.61 -18.43 2.67
C ASP A 75 3.16 -19.43 3.69
N LEU A 76 3.96 -20.43 3.24
CA LEU A 76 4.73 -21.31 4.13
C LEU A 76 5.75 -20.52 4.98
N ILE A 77 6.49 -19.58 4.38
CA ILE A 77 7.43 -18.72 5.12
C ILE A 77 6.67 -17.88 6.16
N ARG A 78 5.53 -17.28 5.81
CA ARG A 78 4.71 -16.54 6.77
C ARG A 78 4.12 -17.43 7.87
N SER A 79 3.75 -18.65 7.56
CA SER A 79 3.20 -19.59 8.55
C SER A 79 4.23 -20.04 9.61
N ALA A 80 5.52 -19.86 9.34
CA ALA A 80 6.59 -20.13 10.30
C ALA A 80 6.67 -19.05 11.42
N PHE A 81 6.08 -17.87 11.20
CA PHE A 81 5.92 -16.88 12.26
C PHE A 81 4.67 -17.22 13.06
N ILE A 82 4.86 -17.67 14.28
CA ILE A 82 3.80 -18.11 15.18
C ILE A 82 3.67 -17.17 16.39
N ALA A 83 2.46 -16.96 16.86
CA ALA A 83 2.24 -16.25 18.11
C ALA A 83 2.69 -17.11 19.30
N ARG A 84 3.07 -16.47 20.42
CA ARG A 84 3.43 -17.18 21.66
C ARG A 84 2.27 -18.06 22.12
N PRO A 85 2.56 -19.16 22.87
CA PRO A 85 1.51 -19.97 23.48
C PRO A 85 0.52 -19.11 24.32
N GLY A 86 -0.77 -19.24 24.07
CA GLY A 86 -1.82 -18.44 24.71
C GLY A 86 -2.07 -17.06 24.08
N TYR A 87 -1.41 -16.78 22.94
CA TYR A 87 -1.58 -15.54 22.17
C TYR A 87 -2.01 -15.83 20.73
N LYS A 88 -2.52 -14.80 20.07
CA LYS A 88 -2.79 -14.76 18.63
C LYS A 88 -2.25 -13.48 18.01
N PHE A 89 -1.95 -13.54 16.73
CA PHE A 89 -1.75 -12.34 15.94
C PHE A 89 -3.09 -11.72 15.58
N VAL A 90 -3.14 -10.40 15.68
CA VAL A 90 -4.24 -9.58 15.18
C VAL A 90 -3.65 -8.54 14.24
N SER A 91 -3.93 -8.66 12.96
CA SER A 91 -3.58 -7.63 11.99
C SER A 91 -4.71 -6.63 11.83
N LEU A 92 -4.36 -5.35 11.76
CA LEU A 92 -5.25 -4.23 11.50
C LEU A 92 -4.73 -3.47 10.29
N ASP A 93 -5.47 -3.50 9.18
CA ASP A 93 -5.04 -3.03 7.86
C ASP A 93 -5.99 -1.95 7.35
N TYR A 94 -5.43 -0.82 6.92
CA TYR A 94 -6.23 0.24 6.30
C TYR A 94 -6.71 -0.18 4.92
N SER A 95 -8.02 -0.29 4.75
CA SER A 95 -8.60 -0.63 3.45
C SER A 95 -8.47 0.53 2.47
N GLN A 96 -7.67 0.33 1.40
CA GLN A 96 -7.48 1.28 0.31
C GLN A 96 -7.04 2.68 0.76
N GLN A 97 -6.13 2.76 1.74
CA GLN A 97 -5.72 4.00 2.41
C GLN A 97 -5.36 5.12 1.41
N GLU A 98 -4.47 4.84 0.46
CA GLU A 98 -3.99 5.85 -0.50
C GLU A 98 -5.08 6.35 -1.45
N LEU A 99 -6.03 5.50 -1.87
CA LEU A 99 -7.15 5.91 -2.72
C LEU A 99 -8.17 6.77 -1.93
N ARG A 100 -8.37 6.50 -0.65
CA ARG A 100 -9.20 7.34 0.22
C ARG A 100 -8.58 8.71 0.45
N ILE A 101 -7.26 8.76 0.64
CA ILE A 101 -6.51 10.01 0.74
C ILE A 101 -6.62 10.79 -0.58
N LEU A 102 -6.39 10.14 -1.73
CA LEU A 102 -6.53 10.76 -3.05
C LEU A 102 -7.92 11.35 -3.25
N ALA A 103 -8.98 10.60 -2.95
CA ALA A 103 -10.37 11.10 -3.05
C ALA A 103 -10.57 12.36 -2.21
N SER A 104 -10.01 12.39 -0.99
CA SER A 104 -10.13 13.51 -0.07
C SER A 104 -9.35 14.74 -0.52
N VAL A 105 -8.06 14.60 -0.89
CA VAL A 105 -7.20 15.74 -1.27
C VAL A 105 -7.58 16.32 -2.64
N SER A 106 -8.03 15.48 -3.58
CA SER A 106 -8.51 15.93 -4.89
C SER A 106 -9.93 16.50 -4.85
N LYS A 107 -10.67 16.25 -3.77
CA LYS A 107 -12.09 16.57 -3.65
C LYS A 107 -12.90 15.96 -4.81
N GLU A 108 -12.57 14.73 -5.20
CA GLU A 108 -13.28 14.02 -6.27
C GLU A 108 -14.60 13.47 -5.76
N GLU A 109 -15.70 14.19 -6.05
CA GLU A 109 -17.04 13.88 -5.53
C GLU A 109 -17.50 12.47 -5.90
N ALA A 110 -17.19 11.99 -7.12
CA ALA A 110 -17.58 10.66 -7.55
C ALA A 110 -16.95 9.56 -6.67
N LEU A 111 -15.68 9.73 -6.26
CA LEU A 111 -15.01 8.81 -5.34
C LEU A 111 -15.52 8.98 -3.91
N ILE A 112 -15.70 10.22 -3.46
CA ILE A 112 -16.19 10.53 -2.10
C ILE A 112 -17.55 9.88 -1.88
N GLU A 113 -18.49 10.08 -2.82
CA GLU A 113 -19.81 9.46 -2.77
C GLU A 113 -19.77 7.94 -2.83
N ALA A 114 -18.92 7.38 -3.70
CA ALA A 114 -18.77 5.94 -3.82
C ALA A 114 -18.27 5.32 -2.51
N TYR A 115 -17.29 5.94 -1.83
CA TYR A 115 -16.83 5.48 -0.52
C TYR A 115 -17.92 5.62 0.56
N ARG A 116 -18.68 6.71 0.58
CA ARG A 116 -19.80 6.89 1.51
C ARG A 116 -20.89 5.84 1.34
N LYS A 117 -21.14 5.42 0.09
CA LYS A 117 -22.13 4.38 -0.27
C LYS A 117 -21.57 2.95 -0.14
N GLY A 118 -20.30 2.77 0.26
CA GLY A 118 -19.67 1.45 0.35
C GLY A 118 -19.48 0.74 -1.00
N MET A 119 -19.42 1.50 -2.10
CA MET A 119 -19.23 0.95 -3.44
C MET A 119 -17.80 0.46 -3.66
N ASP A 120 -17.63 -0.53 -4.53
CA ASP A 120 -16.32 -0.97 -4.99
C ASP A 120 -15.73 0.02 -6.00
N ILE A 121 -14.71 0.77 -5.57
CA ILE A 121 -14.04 1.81 -6.39
C ILE A 121 -13.41 1.22 -7.65
N HIS A 122 -12.91 -0.01 -7.59
CA HIS A 122 -12.32 -0.65 -8.77
C HIS A 122 -13.40 -1.02 -9.79
N LYS A 123 -14.60 -1.44 -9.34
CA LYS A 123 -15.74 -1.59 -10.23
C LYS A 123 -16.20 -0.26 -10.82
N LEU A 124 -16.25 0.80 -10.00
CA LEU A 124 -16.61 2.13 -10.48
C LEU A 124 -15.65 2.62 -11.57
N THR A 125 -14.34 2.42 -11.39
CA THR A 125 -13.34 2.73 -12.43
C THR A 125 -13.51 1.86 -13.67
N ALA A 126 -13.82 0.57 -13.49
CA ALA A 126 -14.05 -0.34 -14.61
C ALA A 126 -15.20 0.12 -15.50
N THR A 127 -16.27 0.71 -14.93
CA THR A 127 -17.38 1.25 -15.76
C THR A 127 -16.89 2.33 -16.73
N ALA A 128 -15.93 3.15 -16.32
CA ALA A 128 -15.41 4.21 -17.17
C ALA A 128 -14.45 3.71 -18.24
N ILE A 129 -13.54 2.78 -17.89
CA ILE A 129 -12.49 2.33 -18.82
C ILE A 129 -12.96 1.27 -19.80
N PHE A 130 -14.06 0.55 -19.50
CA PHE A 130 -14.64 -0.50 -20.36
C PHE A 130 -16.02 -0.14 -20.93
N ASP A 131 -16.57 1.01 -20.56
CA ASP A 131 -17.92 1.47 -20.94
C ASP A 131 -19.01 0.42 -20.69
N VAL A 132 -19.04 -0.12 -19.46
CA VAL A 132 -19.98 -1.15 -19.02
C VAL A 132 -20.75 -0.69 -17.77
N LYS A 133 -21.93 -1.26 -17.53
CA LYS A 133 -22.69 -0.98 -16.30
C LYS A 133 -21.99 -1.61 -15.09
N TYR A 134 -22.20 -1.02 -13.93
CA TYR A 134 -21.53 -1.43 -12.68
C TYR A 134 -21.78 -2.91 -12.33
N GLU A 135 -23.00 -3.40 -12.59
CA GLU A 135 -23.42 -4.79 -12.32
C GLU A 135 -22.79 -5.78 -13.30
N GLU A 136 -22.42 -5.33 -14.49
CA GLU A 136 -21.87 -6.14 -15.59
C GLU A 136 -20.33 -6.26 -15.53
N VAL A 137 -19.69 -5.54 -14.61
CA VAL A 137 -18.21 -5.55 -14.48
C VAL A 137 -17.72 -6.94 -14.09
N THR A 138 -16.89 -7.53 -14.95
CA THR A 138 -16.27 -8.85 -14.71
C THR A 138 -15.12 -8.75 -13.71
N LYS A 139 -14.66 -9.91 -13.21
CA LYS A 139 -13.50 -9.98 -12.30
C LYS A 139 -12.23 -9.47 -12.96
N GLU A 140 -12.02 -9.77 -14.24
CA GLU A 140 -10.87 -9.37 -15.04
C GLU A 140 -10.86 -7.86 -15.27
N GLN A 141 -12.02 -7.28 -15.62
CA GLN A 141 -12.20 -5.83 -15.77
C GLN A 141 -11.93 -5.11 -14.47
N ARG A 142 -12.46 -5.63 -13.36
CA ARG A 142 -12.18 -5.10 -12.01
C ARG A 142 -10.69 -5.16 -11.66
N ALA A 143 -10.01 -6.26 -11.98
CA ALA A 143 -8.56 -6.40 -11.75
C ALA A 143 -7.75 -5.41 -12.59
N SER A 144 -8.10 -5.21 -13.86
CA SER A 144 -7.49 -4.21 -14.73
C SER A 144 -7.71 -2.80 -14.19
N ALA A 145 -8.92 -2.47 -13.77
CA ALA A 145 -9.24 -1.19 -13.15
C ALA A 145 -8.50 -0.96 -11.82
N LYS A 146 -8.27 -2.01 -11.03
CA LYS A 146 -7.40 -1.95 -9.85
C LYS A 146 -5.98 -1.52 -10.23
N THR A 147 -5.43 -2.09 -11.29
CA THR A 147 -4.09 -1.71 -11.81
C THR A 147 -4.07 -0.26 -12.29
N VAL A 148 -5.11 0.20 -12.97
CA VAL A 148 -5.24 1.62 -13.40
C VAL A 148 -5.29 2.55 -12.19
N ASN A 149 -6.14 2.27 -11.19
CA ASN A 149 -6.29 3.09 -9.99
C ASN A 149 -4.95 3.30 -9.26
N PHE A 150 -4.25 2.20 -8.98
CA PHE A 150 -2.93 2.31 -8.33
C PHE A 150 -1.88 2.92 -9.26
N GLY A 151 -1.90 2.56 -10.54
CA GLY A 151 -1.00 3.13 -11.53
C GLY A 151 -1.07 4.65 -11.58
N VAL A 152 -2.27 5.21 -11.62
CA VAL A 152 -2.50 6.68 -11.66
C VAL A 152 -1.97 7.35 -10.37
N VAL A 153 -2.22 6.78 -9.19
CA VAL A 153 -1.66 7.29 -7.92
C VAL A 153 -0.14 7.37 -7.96
N TYR A 154 0.52 6.44 -8.66
CA TYR A 154 1.97 6.41 -8.81
C TYR A 154 2.49 7.10 -10.08
N GLY A 155 1.63 7.79 -10.83
CA GLY A 155 2.01 8.50 -12.04
C GLY A 155 2.49 7.59 -13.17
N ILE A 156 1.82 6.45 -13.36
CA ILE A 156 2.16 5.50 -14.40
C ILE A 156 2.03 6.12 -15.79
N SER A 157 2.96 5.83 -16.68
CA SER A 157 2.83 6.17 -18.11
C SER A 157 2.00 5.12 -18.85
N SER A 158 1.45 5.50 -20.02
CA SER A 158 0.76 4.55 -20.89
C SER A 158 1.62 3.34 -21.26
N TYR A 159 2.94 3.53 -21.45
CA TYR A 159 3.86 2.42 -21.65
C TYR A 159 3.96 1.51 -20.41
N GLY A 160 4.09 2.08 -19.22
CA GLY A 160 4.13 1.29 -17.97
C GLY A 160 2.85 0.50 -17.73
N LEU A 161 1.70 1.12 -17.99
CA LEU A 161 0.38 0.46 -17.85
C LEU A 161 0.20 -0.65 -18.91
N SER A 162 0.63 -0.41 -20.14
CA SER A 162 0.64 -1.40 -21.23
C SER A 162 1.43 -2.67 -20.87
N GLU A 163 2.62 -2.51 -20.31
CA GLU A 163 3.46 -3.64 -19.85
C GLU A 163 2.78 -4.42 -18.70
N GLN A 164 2.14 -3.73 -17.74
CA GLN A 164 1.47 -4.36 -16.62
C GLN A 164 0.20 -5.13 -17.02
N LEU A 165 -0.61 -4.55 -17.87
CA LEU A 165 -1.87 -5.15 -18.33
C LEU A 165 -1.71 -6.05 -19.55
N LYS A 166 -0.52 -6.06 -20.19
CA LYS A 166 -0.25 -6.78 -21.45
C LYS A 166 -1.22 -6.38 -22.57
N ILE A 167 -1.47 -5.08 -22.71
CA ILE A 167 -2.35 -4.47 -23.70
C ILE A 167 -1.54 -3.50 -24.59
N PRO A 168 -2.05 -3.11 -25.78
CA PRO A 168 -1.40 -2.09 -26.60
C PRO A 168 -1.27 -0.75 -25.87
N VAL A 169 -0.18 0.00 -26.13
CA VAL A 169 0.07 1.31 -25.49
C VAL A 169 -1.06 2.30 -25.76
N VAL A 170 -1.68 2.24 -26.96
CA VAL A 170 -2.82 3.09 -27.33
C VAL A 170 -4.01 2.80 -26.42
N THR A 171 -4.33 1.52 -26.16
CA THR A 171 -5.40 1.11 -25.25
C THR A 171 -5.10 1.53 -23.81
N ALA A 172 -3.84 1.40 -23.36
CA ALA A 172 -3.43 1.86 -22.04
C ALA A 172 -3.59 3.39 -21.89
N GLN A 173 -3.30 4.16 -22.95
CA GLN A 173 -3.54 5.60 -22.95
C GLN A 173 -5.04 5.92 -22.86
N GLN A 174 -5.88 5.22 -23.63
CA GLN A 174 -7.34 5.37 -23.57
C GLN A 174 -7.88 5.09 -22.14
N PHE A 175 -7.36 4.09 -21.46
CA PHE A 175 -7.76 3.79 -20.07
C PHE A 175 -7.39 4.93 -19.11
N ILE A 176 -6.21 5.52 -19.27
CA ILE A 176 -5.77 6.68 -18.48
C ILE A 176 -6.67 7.90 -18.77
N ASP A 177 -6.98 8.15 -20.04
CA ASP A 177 -7.83 9.26 -20.45
C ASP A 177 -9.25 9.09 -19.89
N SER A 178 -9.86 7.91 -20.08
CA SER A 178 -11.18 7.57 -19.52
C SER A 178 -11.23 7.66 -17.99
N PHE A 179 -10.12 7.32 -17.31
CA PHE A 179 -10.02 7.51 -15.86
C PHE A 179 -10.11 9.00 -15.47
N PHE A 180 -9.34 9.86 -16.15
CA PHE A 180 -9.37 11.30 -15.85
C PHE A 180 -10.65 12.00 -16.31
N ASP A 181 -11.30 11.51 -17.37
CA ASP A 181 -12.62 11.98 -17.78
C ASP A 181 -13.68 11.66 -16.72
N LYS A 182 -13.59 10.49 -16.09
CA LYS A 182 -14.46 10.09 -14.99
C LYS A 182 -14.17 10.82 -13.68
N PHE A 183 -12.90 11.10 -13.42
CA PHE A 183 -12.41 11.69 -12.19
C PHE A 183 -11.60 12.98 -12.45
N PRO A 184 -12.22 14.03 -13.01
CA PRO A 184 -11.53 15.23 -13.48
C PRO A 184 -10.83 16.03 -12.37
N ASN A 185 -11.34 15.97 -11.14
CA ASN A 185 -10.72 16.68 -10.03
C ASN A 185 -9.38 16.08 -9.62
N ILE A 186 -9.12 14.80 -9.93
CA ILE A 186 -7.80 14.20 -9.71
C ILE A 186 -6.77 14.82 -10.65
N LEU A 187 -7.09 14.97 -11.94
CA LEU A 187 -6.20 15.61 -12.90
C LEU A 187 -5.95 17.08 -12.54
N LYS A 188 -7.01 17.78 -12.12
CA LYS A 188 -6.89 19.16 -11.65
C LYS A 188 -5.96 19.25 -10.44
N TYR A 189 -6.16 18.38 -9.44
CA TYR A 189 -5.30 18.32 -8.26
C TYR A 189 -3.83 18.09 -8.62
N PHE A 190 -3.52 17.19 -9.55
CA PHE A 190 -2.14 16.97 -10.00
C PHE A 190 -1.52 18.20 -10.66
N LYS A 191 -2.29 18.95 -11.46
CA LYS A 191 -1.83 20.22 -12.04
C LYS A 191 -1.62 21.30 -10.97
N ASP A 192 -2.49 21.37 -9.99
CA ASP A 192 -2.43 22.36 -8.91
C ASP A 192 -1.19 22.14 -8.03
N ILE A 193 -0.89 20.89 -7.63
CA ILE A 193 0.31 20.58 -6.85
C ILE A 193 1.61 20.76 -7.66
N GLU A 194 1.58 20.51 -8.97
CA GLU A 194 2.73 20.80 -9.84
C GLU A 194 3.04 22.30 -9.88
N LYS A 195 2.01 23.12 -10.03
CA LYS A 195 2.14 24.58 -10.00
C LYS A 195 2.67 25.04 -8.64
N GLU A 196 2.07 24.56 -7.54
CA GLU A 196 2.48 24.89 -6.18
C GLU A 196 3.97 24.51 -5.92
N ALA A 197 4.38 23.32 -6.34
CA ALA A 197 5.75 22.86 -6.18
C ALA A 197 6.75 23.69 -6.97
N LYS A 198 6.38 24.14 -8.17
CA LYS A 198 7.24 25.04 -8.99
C LYS A 198 7.37 26.44 -8.35
N GLU A 199 6.33 26.93 -7.70
CA GLU A 199 6.33 28.24 -7.04
C GLU A 199 7.04 28.21 -5.68
N LYS A 200 6.76 27.22 -4.84
CA LYS A 200 7.27 27.11 -3.48
C LYS A 200 8.57 26.30 -3.35
N GLY A 201 8.87 25.44 -4.32
CA GLY A 201 9.98 24.48 -4.27
C GLY A 201 9.69 23.20 -3.47
N TYR A 202 8.52 23.10 -2.82
CA TYR A 202 8.12 21.96 -2.00
C TYR A 202 6.61 21.72 -2.04
N ILE A 203 6.21 20.52 -1.59
CA ILE A 203 4.81 20.15 -1.28
C ILE A 203 4.76 19.57 0.13
N SER A 204 3.60 19.66 0.76
CA SER A 204 3.33 19.07 2.07
C SER A 204 2.28 17.96 2.03
N THR A 205 2.34 17.05 3.01
CA THR A 205 1.27 16.10 3.31
C THR A 205 0.12 16.80 4.05
N ILE A 206 -0.99 16.08 4.30
CA ILE A 206 -2.13 16.57 5.08
C ILE A 206 -1.69 17.00 6.50
N LEU A 207 -0.76 16.27 7.12
CA LEU A 207 -0.24 16.57 8.46
C LEU A 207 1.00 17.50 8.45
N GLY A 208 1.35 18.10 7.29
CA GLY A 208 2.37 19.13 7.19
C GLY A 208 3.81 18.64 6.99
N ARG A 209 4.04 17.36 6.69
CA ARG A 209 5.37 16.89 6.27
C ARG A 209 5.75 17.51 4.95
N ILE A 210 6.92 18.15 4.87
CA ILE A 210 7.42 18.85 3.68
C ILE A 210 8.42 17.98 2.93
N ARG A 211 8.34 18.03 1.59
CA ARG A 211 9.37 17.50 0.70
C ARG A 211 9.68 18.50 -0.42
N TYR A 212 10.97 18.72 -0.67
CA TYR A 212 11.47 19.57 -1.74
C TYR A 212 11.65 18.79 -3.04
N PHE A 213 11.43 19.48 -4.18
CA PHE A 213 11.49 18.89 -5.52
C PHE A 213 12.38 19.71 -6.47
N PRO A 214 13.70 19.78 -6.24
CA PRO A 214 14.61 20.63 -7.04
C PRO A 214 14.67 20.21 -8.50
N ASP A 215 14.45 18.91 -8.82
CA ASP A 215 14.56 18.37 -10.16
C ASP A 215 13.35 18.64 -11.06
N LEU A 216 12.27 19.25 -10.57
CA LEU A 216 11.10 19.63 -11.40
C LEU A 216 11.46 20.61 -12.52
N ASN A 217 12.49 21.44 -12.31
CA ASN A 217 12.98 22.40 -13.27
C ASN A 217 14.23 21.90 -14.02
N SER A 218 14.60 20.63 -13.89
CA SER A 218 15.77 20.06 -14.55
C SER A 218 15.62 20.09 -16.06
N LYS A 219 16.71 20.46 -16.77
CA LYS A 219 16.79 20.35 -18.24
C LYS A 219 16.81 18.89 -18.70
N ASN A 220 17.23 17.97 -17.84
CA ASN A 220 17.19 16.54 -18.11
C ASN A 220 15.75 16.02 -18.02
N PHE A 221 15.22 15.55 -19.17
CA PHE A 221 13.87 15.02 -19.28
C PHE A 221 13.58 13.85 -18.34
N GLN A 222 14.54 12.94 -18.15
CA GLN A 222 14.36 11.76 -17.28
C GLN A 222 14.28 12.16 -15.81
N LEU A 223 15.13 13.07 -15.34
CA LEU A 223 15.09 13.60 -13.97
C LEU A 223 13.79 14.36 -13.71
N ARG A 224 13.38 15.22 -14.65
CA ARG A 224 12.13 15.97 -14.53
C ARG A 224 10.90 15.05 -14.46
N ASN A 225 10.82 14.03 -15.31
CA ASN A 225 9.72 13.08 -15.30
C ASN A 225 9.71 12.21 -14.02
N ARG A 226 10.88 11.86 -13.51
CA ARG A 226 10.98 11.18 -12.23
C ARG A 226 10.48 12.07 -11.11
N ALA A 227 10.96 13.31 -11.03
CA ALA A 227 10.53 14.28 -10.03
C ALA A 227 9.01 14.54 -10.09
N TYR A 228 8.43 14.60 -11.28
CA TYR A 228 6.98 14.74 -11.44
C TYR A 228 6.20 13.55 -10.86
N ARG A 229 6.61 12.32 -11.15
CA ARG A 229 5.98 11.12 -10.54
C ARG A 229 6.09 11.10 -9.02
N GLU A 230 7.26 11.44 -8.50
CA GLU A 230 7.49 11.54 -7.07
C GLU A 230 6.65 12.66 -6.43
N LEU A 231 6.43 13.76 -7.16
CA LEU A 231 5.61 14.89 -6.73
C LEU A 231 4.15 14.50 -6.55
N ILE A 232 3.53 13.88 -7.57
CA ILE A 232 2.10 13.52 -7.48
C ILE A 232 1.85 12.40 -6.45
N ASN A 233 2.83 11.53 -6.25
CA ASN A 233 2.73 10.43 -5.28
C ASN A 233 2.95 10.90 -3.82
N PHE A 234 3.86 11.86 -3.59
CA PHE A 234 4.28 12.23 -2.24
C PHE A 234 3.16 12.68 -1.30
N PRO A 235 2.23 13.59 -1.67
CA PRO A 235 1.18 14.03 -0.75
C PRO A 235 0.23 12.88 -0.38
N ILE A 236 0.06 11.88 -1.23
CA ILE A 236 -0.79 10.72 -1.00
C ILE A 236 -0.06 9.71 -0.12
N GLN A 237 1.09 9.22 -0.56
CA GLN A 237 1.86 8.21 0.16
C GLN A 237 2.45 8.74 1.47
N GLY A 238 2.87 10.01 1.48
CA GLY A 238 3.36 10.67 2.69
C GLY A 238 2.25 10.86 3.72
N SER A 239 1.04 11.26 3.30
CA SER A 239 -0.11 11.34 4.21
C SER A 239 -0.51 9.97 4.75
N ALA A 240 -0.44 8.92 3.93
CA ALA A 240 -0.67 7.55 4.39
C ALA A 240 0.35 7.13 5.47
N ALA A 241 1.63 7.44 5.27
CA ALA A 241 2.66 7.18 6.26
C ALA A 241 2.45 7.98 7.56
N ASP A 242 2.07 9.25 7.44
CA ASP A 242 1.78 10.11 8.58
C ASP A 242 0.56 9.61 9.36
N MET A 243 -0.50 9.18 8.67
CA MET A 243 -1.70 8.59 9.24
C MET A 243 -1.39 7.33 10.06
N THR A 244 -0.63 6.40 9.48
CA THR A 244 -0.23 5.16 10.18
C THR A 244 0.64 5.47 11.40
N LYS A 245 1.59 6.41 11.30
CA LYS A 245 2.43 6.82 12.44
C LYS A 245 1.64 7.52 13.54
N ALA A 246 0.70 8.41 13.18
CA ALA A 246 -0.18 9.06 14.16
C ALA A 246 -1.01 8.00 14.90
N ALA A 247 -1.57 7.03 14.19
CA ALA A 247 -2.29 5.92 14.81
C ALA A 247 -1.40 5.12 15.77
N MET A 248 -0.16 4.80 15.39
CA MET A 248 0.79 4.11 16.29
C MET A 248 1.05 4.90 17.57
N VAL A 249 1.23 6.22 17.47
CA VAL A 249 1.47 7.09 18.64
C VAL A 249 0.24 7.13 19.56
N ASP A 250 -0.95 7.31 19.01
CA ASP A 250 -2.19 7.39 19.79
C ASP A 250 -2.54 6.04 20.45
N ILE A 251 -2.31 4.92 19.74
CA ILE A 251 -2.43 3.58 20.28
C ILE A 251 -1.43 3.38 21.42
N TYR A 252 -0.15 3.73 21.22
CA TYR A 252 0.89 3.60 22.23
C TYR A 252 0.54 4.39 23.51
N ASN A 253 0.11 5.63 23.37
CA ASN A 253 -0.32 6.48 24.48
C ASN A 253 -1.55 5.91 25.23
N SER A 254 -2.32 5.05 24.58
CA SER A 254 -3.52 4.40 25.12
C SER A 254 -3.28 2.95 25.55
N MET A 255 -2.06 2.40 25.40
CA MET A 255 -1.77 0.96 25.63
C MET A 255 -2.15 0.48 27.02
N SER A 256 -2.09 1.32 28.05
CA SER A 256 -2.52 0.96 29.42
C SER A 256 -4.01 0.53 29.52
N LYS A 257 -4.84 0.95 28.53
CA LYS A 257 -6.25 0.58 28.39
C LYS A 257 -6.44 -0.77 27.66
N PHE A 258 -5.45 -1.21 26.91
CA PHE A 258 -5.51 -2.40 26.04
C PHE A 258 -4.71 -3.56 26.66
N LYS A 259 -5.16 -4.05 27.83
CA LYS A 259 -4.50 -5.13 28.54
C LYS A 259 -4.42 -6.40 27.67
N GLY A 260 -3.25 -7.03 27.64
CA GLY A 260 -3.01 -8.24 26.85
C GLY A 260 -2.74 -7.97 25.35
N TRP A 261 -2.67 -6.70 24.92
CA TRP A 261 -2.33 -6.31 23.55
C TRP A 261 -0.90 -5.80 23.48
N SER A 262 -0.14 -6.19 22.47
CA SER A 262 1.21 -5.70 22.20
C SER A 262 1.36 -5.40 20.71
N LEU A 263 1.66 -4.15 20.34
CA LEU A 263 2.01 -3.80 18.94
C LEU A 263 3.41 -4.33 18.68
N ILE A 264 3.56 -5.24 17.71
CA ILE A 264 4.82 -5.90 17.41
C ILE A 264 5.45 -5.47 16.09
N LEU A 265 4.64 -5.23 15.04
CA LEU A 265 5.15 -4.82 13.73
C LEU A 265 4.24 -3.78 13.08
N GLN A 266 4.85 -2.94 12.24
CA GLN A 266 4.19 -2.10 11.27
C GLN A 266 4.64 -2.52 9.86
N ILE A 267 3.70 -2.84 8.97
CA ILE A 267 3.97 -3.30 7.61
C ILE A 267 3.12 -2.48 6.64
N HIS A 268 3.72 -1.55 5.91
CA HIS A 268 3.04 -0.66 4.98
C HIS A 268 1.88 0.12 5.61
N ASP A 269 0.65 -0.31 5.43
CA ASP A 269 -0.61 0.21 5.96
C ASP A 269 -1.23 -0.69 7.06
N GLU A 270 -0.51 -1.73 7.47
CA GLU A 270 -0.91 -2.72 8.47
C GLU A 270 -0.18 -2.50 9.81
N LEU A 271 -0.90 -2.65 10.91
CA LEU A 271 -0.38 -2.79 12.27
C LEU A 271 -0.62 -4.22 12.75
N LEU A 272 0.45 -4.93 13.13
CA LEU A 272 0.38 -6.29 13.65
C LEU A 272 0.55 -6.29 15.17
N PHE A 273 -0.44 -6.85 15.85
CA PHE A 273 -0.41 -7.04 17.28
C PHE A 273 -0.27 -8.52 17.64
N GLU A 274 0.38 -8.77 18.75
CA GLU A 274 0.28 -10.04 19.47
C GLU A 274 -0.62 -9.84 20.69
N VAL A 275 -1.66 -10.68 20.84
CA VAL A 275 -2.76 -10.45 21.78
C VAL A 275 -3.05 -11.71 22.56
N GLU A 276 -3.21 -11.61 23.89
CA GLU A 276 -3.65 -12.71 24.73
C GLU A 276 -5.03 -13.23 24.29
N GLU A 277 -5.20 -14.55 24.18
CA GLU A 277 -6.48 -15.14 23.74
C GLU A 277 -7.66 -14.74 24.61
N ASN A 278 -7.42 -14.54 25.92
CA ASN A 278 -8.46 -14.07 26.84
C ASN A 278 -8.87 -12.62 26.57
N ALA A 279 -7.94 -11.76 26.12
CA ALA A 279 -8.22 -10.37 25.77
C ALA A 279 -9.03 -10.26 24.48
N LEU A 280 -9.00 -11.26 23.61
CA LEU A 280 -9.79 -11.31 22.37
C LEU A 280 -11.26 -11.62 22.57
N LYS A 281 -11.64 -12.18 23.73
CA LYS A 281 -13.04 -12.49 24.05
C LYS A 281 -13.88 -11.22 24.18
N ASP A 282 -13.28 -10.14 24.66
CA ASP A 282 -13.87 -8.80 24.68
C ASP A 282 -13.37 -7.98 23.48
N LYS A 283 -14.27 -7.63 22.57
CA LYS A 283 -13.96 -6.84 21.38
C LYS A 283 -13.81 -5.34 21.65
N SER A 284 -13.94 -4.88 22.89
CA SER A 284 -13.85 -3.45 23.24
C SER A 284 -12.50 -2.85 22.87
N SER A 285 -11.39 -3.51 23.18
CA SER A 285 -10.04 -3.07 22.81
C SER A 285 -9.84 -3.03 21.30
N LEU A 286 -10.28 -4.07 20.59
CA LEU A 286 -10.23 -4.13 19.13
C LEU A 286 -10.98 -2.95 18.49
N ASN A 287 -12.20 -2.70 18.96
CA ASN A 287 -13.02 -1.60 18.44
C ASN A 287 -12.41 -0.24 18.76
N ALA A 288 -11.87 -0.05 19.98
CA ALA A 288 -11.21 1.19 20.36
C ALA A 288 -9.93 1.47 19.54
N ILE A 289 -9.12 0.44 19.27
CA ILE A 289 -7.93 0.58 18.42
C ILE A 289 -8.34 0.93 16.99
N LYS A 290 -9.37 0.27 16.43
CA LYS A 290 -9.92 0.62 15.10
C LYS A 290 -10.42 2.06 15.05
N GLU A 291 -11.09 2.53 16.10
CA GLU A 291 -11.58 3.91 16.16
C GLU A 291 -10.43 4.91 16.20
N ILE A 292 -9.36 4.64 16.93
CA ILE A 292 -8.14 5.45 16.87
C ILE A 292 -7.62 5.50 15.44
N MET A 293 -7.41 4.34 14.79
CA MET A 293 -6.92 4.28 13.42
C MET A 293 -7.83 5.04 12.43
N ASN A 294 -9.16 4.97 12.62
CA ASN A 294 -10.12 5.63 11.74
C ASN A 294 -10.14 7.16 11.91
N SER A 295 -9.78 7.69 13.08
CA SER A 295 -9.98 9.09 13.45
C SER A 295 -8.73 9.96 13.45
N VAL A 296 -7.52 9.40 13.34
CA VAL A 296 -6.25 10.15 13.44
C VAL A 296 -6.02 11.17 12.34
N MET A 297 -6.74 11.08 11.22
CA MET A 297 -6.64 12.02 10.12
C MET A 297 -8.02 12.38 9.58
N PRO A 298 -8.37 13.69 9.49
CA PRO A 298 -9.66 14.10 8.93
C PRO A 298 -9.66 13.92 7.41
N LEU A 299 -10.42 12.92 6.92
CA LEU A 299 -10.67 12.71 5.50
C LEU A 299 -12.14 12.99 5.16
N SER A 300 -12.42 13.39 3.93
CA SER A 300 -13.78 13.58 3.42
C SER A 300 -14.54 12.29 3.17
N VAL A 301 -13.85 11.14 3.29
CA VAL A 301 -14.36 9.79 3.10
C VAL A 301 -14.24 8.99 4.39
N PRO A 302 -15.12 8.01 4.64
CA PRO A 302 -14.93 7.09 5.74
C PRO A 302 -13.59 6.38 5.64
N VAL A 303 -12.88 6.25 6.76
CA VAL A 303 -11.71 5.36 6.86
C VAL A 303 -12.21 3.99 7.33
N LEU A 304 -11.68 2.93 6.77
CA LEU A 304 -12.06 1.57 7.11
C LEU A 304 -10.81 0.77 7.46
N VAL A 305 -10.85 0.14 8.64
CA VAL A 305 -9.80 -0.76 9.12
C VAL A 305 -10.34 -2.19 9.18
N GLU A 306 -9.74 -3.06 8.38
CA GLU A 306 -10.03 -4.49 8.40
C GLU A 306 -9.19 -5.17 9.48
N SER A 307 -9.68 -6.28 10.04
CA SER A 307 -8.95 -7.05 11.04
C SER A 307 -8.99 -8.53 10.73
N ASN A 308 -7.87 -9.20 10.93
CA ASN A 308 -7.76 -10.66 10.86
C ASN A 308 -7.08 -11.19 12.11
N GLU A 309 -7.56 -12.34 12.62
CA GLU A 309 -7.02 -13.04 13.79
C GLU A 309 -6.47 -14.39 13.35
N SER A 310 -5.24 -14.72 13.70
CA SER A 310 -4.59 -15.98 13.37
C SER A 310 -3.55 -16.39 14.42
N SER A 311 -3.25 -17.67 14.52
CA SER A 311 -2.11 -18.16 15.31
C SER A 311 -0.78 -18.03 14.57
N THR A 312 -0.81 -17.80 13.26
CA THR A 312 0.37 -17.61 12.41
C THR A 312 0.22 -16.30 11.62
N TRP A 313 1.33 -15.79 11.08
CA TRP A 313 1.28 -14.55 10.29
C TRP A 313 0.84 -14.78 8.83
N VAL A 314 -0.30 -15.45 8.64
CA VAL A 314 -0.94 -15.65 7.33
C VAL A 314 -2.21 -14.80 7.27
N LYS A 315 -2.48 -14.19 6.09
CA LYS A 315 -3.73 -13.43 5.83
C LYS A 315 -4.86 -14.33 5.36
#